data_2a11f46b3547a9c00e9c877d3ffa632b
#
_entry.id   2a11f46b3547a9c00e9c877d3ffa632b
#
_cell.length_a   1.000
_cell.length_b   1.000
_cell.length_c   1.000
_cell.angle_alpha   90.00
_cell.angle_beta   90.00
_cell.angle_gamma   90.00
#
_symmetry.space_group_name_H-M   'P 1'
#
loop_
_entity.id
_entity.type
_entity.pdbx_description
1 polymer ?
#
loop_
_entity_poly.entity_id
_entity_poly.type
_entity_poly.pdbx_seq_one_letter_code
_entity_poly.pdbx_strand_id
1 'polypeptide(L)'
;MLKTWRYVSRLGLLALLLVFTACEAEPRRYEFVVQPVGGPRGWPVWVEKLTFDHTWETPVGNLSAGFEHRPPRSGSFNVLAHPVVAPQSMQARWFSYRTQTFYEIDLELPDTEALLRQWYREYPPPKYEHDLIVGFSGEGEVLVWWQAWCSECSDRSRDFHAPIVESVYGEESEGDPSTFRSQTQRRVDEGIIPSPWQ
;
A
#
# COMPACT_ATOMS: atom_id res chain seq x y z
N MET A 1 23.21 -32.81 53.61
CA MET A 1 23.76 -32.01 52.48
C MET A 1 23.02 -32.16 51.13
N LEU A 2 22.13 -33.13 50.92
CA LEU A 2 21.43 -33.29 49.63
C LEU A 2 20.16 -32.43 49.43
N LYS A 3 19.57 -31.85 50.47
CA LYS A 3 18.36 -31.02 50.35
C LYS A 3 18.59 -29.62 49.82
N THR A 4 19.74 -29.03 50.08
CA THR A 4 20.09 -27.66 49.63
C THR A 4 20.36 -27.57 48.13
N TRP A 5 20.88 -28.62 47.50
CA TRP A 5 21.18 -28.62 46.07
C TRP A 5 19.91 -28.63 45.20
N ARG A 6 18.82 -29.22 45.67
CA ARG A 6 17.53 -29.25 44.96
C ARG A 6 16.86 -27.87 44.89
N TYR A 7 17.10 -26.99 45.87
CA TYR A 7 16.54 -25.64 45.86
C TYR A 7 17.33 -24.69 44.94
N VAL A 8 18.65 -24.82 44.91
CA VAL A 8 19.51 -24.04 44.00
C VAL A 8 19.22 -24.35 42.53
N SER A 9 18.99 -25.62 42.20
CA SER A 9 18.65 -26.06 40.84
C SER A 9 17.26 -25.55 40.37
N ARG A 10 16.29 -25.47 41.29
CA ARG A 10 14.94 -24.96 40.97
C ARG A 10 14.92 -23.44 40.83
N LEU A 11 15.69 -22.71 41.63
CA LEU A 11 15.87 -21.25 41.53
C LEU A 11 16.59 -20.86 40.21
N GLY A 12 17.60 -21.63 39.83
CA GLY A 12 18.32 -21.43 38.57
C GLY A 12 17.41 -21.66 37.32
N LEU A 13 16.54 -22.66 37.38
CA LEU A 13 15.60 -22.93 36.30
C LEU A 13 14.52 -21.85 36.18
N LEU A 14 14.02 -21.32 37.31
CA LEU A 14 13.07 -20.23 37.34
C LEU A 14 13.67 -18.91 36.82
N ALA A 15 14.91 -18.62 37.16
CA ALA A 15 15.64 -17.44 36.67
C ALA A 15 15.91 -17.56 35.16
N LEU A 16 16.18 -18.76 34.64
CA LEU A 16 16.38 -18.98 33.22
C LEU A 16 15.06 -18.80 32.41
N LEU A 17 13.92 -19.20 32.98
CA LEU A 17 12.60 -19.00 32.36
C LEU A 17 12.18 -17.53 32.30
N LEU A 18 12.61 -16.71 33.25
CA LEU A 18 12.31 -15.28 33.25
C LEU A 18 13.15 -14.48 32.24
N VAL A 19 14.31 -15.01 31.83
CA VAL A 19 15.13 -14.35 30.78
C VAL A 19 14.56 -14.57 29.38
N PHE A 20 13.70 -15.56 29.17
CA PHE A 20 13.04 -15.82 27.89
C PHE A 20 11.73 -15.04 27.67
N THR A 21 11.25 -14.28 28.67
CA THR A 21 10.29 -13.20 28.39
C THR A 21 11.08 -12.02 27.79
N ALA A 22 11.74 -12.29 26.65
CA ALA A 22 12.34 -11.24 25.84
C ALA A 22 11.27 -10.19 25.59
N CYS A 23 11.54 -8.96 25.97
CA CYS A 23 10.78 -7.82 25.50
C CYS A 23 10.69 -7.95 23.98
N GLU A 24 9.56 -8.38 23.44
CA GLU A 24 9.26 -8.11 22.05
C GLU A 24 9.27 -6.59 21.93
N ALA A 25 10.31 -6.07 21.30
CA ALA A 25 10.41 -4.64 21.06
C ALA A 25 9.13 -4.23 20.30
N GLU A 26 8.46 -3.20 20.81
CA GLU A 26 7.27 -2.69 20.09
C GLU A 26 7.63 -2.46 18.62
N PRO A 27 6.77 -2.91 17.69
CA PRO A 27 7.04 -2.74 16.27
C PRO A 27 7.18 -1.26 15.95
N ARG A 28 8.19 -0.94 15.13
CA ARG A 28 8.45 0.43 14.71
C ARG A 28 7.25 0.96 13.92
N ARG A 29 6.87 2.20 14.20
CA ARG A 29 5.82 2.90 13.47
C ARG A 29 6.43 3.89 12.50
N TYR A 30 5.77 4.03 11.35
CA TYR A 30 6.17 4.90 10.24
C TYR A 30 5.03 5.86 9.91
N GLU A 31 5.37 7.06 9.52
CA GLU A 31 4.42 8.09 9.07
C GLU A 31 4.67 8.37 7.58
N PHE A 32 3.67 8.14 6.75
CA PHE A 32 3.76 8.33 5.31
C PHE A 32 2.39 8.69 4.73
N VAL A 33 2.38 9.15 3.49
CA VAL A 33 1.16 9.41 2.73
C VAL A 33 0.87 8.22 1.82
N VAL A 34 -0.36 7.72 1.81
CA VAL A 34 -0.82 6.77 0.79
C VAL A 34 -1.30 7.57 -0.41
N GLN A 35 -0.74 7.29 -1.59
CA GLN A 35 -1.07 7.94 -2.85
C GLN A 35 -1.62 6.93 -3.86
N PRO A 36 -2.94 6.72 -3.91
CA PRO A 36 -3.53 5.91 -4.95
C PRO A 36 -3.44 6.59 -6.32
N VAL A 37 -3.07 5.83 -7.35
CA VAL A 37 -3.01 6.27 -8.73
C VAL A 37 -3.74 5.29 -9.62
N GLY A 38 -4.25 5.74 -10.76
CA GLY A 38 -4.99 4.89 -11.68
C GLY A 38 -4.66 5.17 -13.13
N GLY A 39 -5.23 4.42 -14.01
CA GLY A 39 -5.04 4.59 -15.44
C GLY A 39 -4.60 3.31 -16.15
N PRO A 40 -3.85 3.38 -17.24
CA PRO A 40 -3.31 4.60 -17.87
C PRO A 40 -4.40 5.56 -18.37
N ARG A 41 -4.00 6.70 -18.93
CA ARG A 41 -4.94 7.69 -19.45
C ARG A 41 -5.95 7.04 -20.42
N GLY A 42 -7.24 7.30 -20.21
CA GLY A 42 -8.32 6.63 -20.93
C GLY A 42 -8.76 5.29 -20.36
N TRP A 43 -8.21 4.91 -19.22
CA TRP A 43 -8.56 3.71 -18.45
C TRP A 43 -8.87 4.06 -16.99
N PRO A 44 -9.83 4.95 -16.74
CA PRO A 44 -10.18 5.32 -15.37
C PRO A 44 -10.74 4.13 -14.61
N VAL A 45 -10.45 4.11 -13.29
CA VAL A 45 -10.95 3.11 -12.37
C VAL A 45 -11.66 3.75 -11.19
N TRP A 46 -12.52 2.99 -10.53
CA TRP A 46 -13.08 3.32 -9.24
C TRP A 46 -12.61 2.30 -8.22
N VAL A 47 -11.83 2.71 -7.25
CA VAL A 47 -11.40 1.85 -6.16
C VAL A 47 -12.45 1.90 -5.06
N GLU A 48 -13.13 0.77 -4.84
CA GLU A 48 -14.17 0.62 -3.82
C GLU A 48 -13.58 0.40 -2.45
N LYS A 49 -12.46 -0.37 -2.40
CA LYS A 49 -11.80 -0.75 -1.16
C LYS A 49 -10.29 -0.78 -1.36
N LEU A 50 -9.56 -0.24 -0.40
CA LEU A 50 -8.12 -0.40 -0.23
C LEU A 50 -7.83 -0.53 1.26
N THR A 51 -7.40 -1.70 1.70
CA THR A 51 -7.17 -2.05 3.10
C THR A 51 -5.76 -2.62 3.25
N PHE A 52 -5.09 -2.29 4.34
CA PHE A 52 -3.78 -2.84 4.70
C PHE A 52 -3.89 -3.64 6.00
N ASP A 53 -3.22 -4.80 6.03
CA ASP A 53 -3.16 -5.71 7.18
C ASP A 53 -4.53 -6.08 7.76
N HIS A 54 -5.59 -6.03 6.95
CA HIS A 54 -7.00 -6.18 7.37
C HIS A 54 -7.44 -5.25 8.53
N THR A 55 -6.63 -4.24 8.87
CA THR A 55 -6.82 -3.42 10.07
C THR A 55 -7.14 -1.96 9.80
N TRP A 56 -6.65 -1.39 8.71
CA TRP A 56 -6.92 -0.01 8.37
C TRP A 56 -7.20 0.18 6.87
N GLU A 57 -8.17 1.02 6.59
CA GLU A 57 -8.68 1.28 5.26
C GLU A 57 -8.32 2.70 4.81
N THR A 58 -7.95 2.82 3.54
CA THR A 58 -7.74 4.10 2.87
C THR A 58 -8.91 4.36 1.94
N PRO A 59 -9.70 5.43 2.16
CA PRO A 59 -10.73 5.82 1.21
C PRO A 59 -10.08 6.25 -0.10
N VAL A 60 -10.61 5.78 -1.25
CA VAL A 60 -10.04 6.09 -2.56
C VAL A 60 -11.11 6.67 -3.49
N GLY A 61 -11.78 5.86 -4.28
CA GLY A 61 -12.75 6.32 -5.28
C GLY A 61 -12.18 6.43 -6.70
N ASN A 62 -12.42 7.55 -7.38
CA ASN A 62 -12.09 7.70 -8.79
C ASN A 62 -10.62 8.04 -9.02
N LEU A 63 -9.97 7.24 -9.87
CA LEU A 63 -8.57 7.43 -10.30
C LEU A 63 -8.51 7.37 -11.84
N SER A 64 -7.69 8.24 -12.46
CA SER A 64 -7.66 8.36 -13.94
C SER A 64 -6.28 8.61 -14.55
N ALA A 65 -5.23 8.73 -13.75
CA ALA A 65 -3.88 9.02 -14.23
C ALA A 65 -2.81 8.62 -13.20
N GLY A 66 -1.55 8.54 -13.64
CA GLY A 66 -0.38 8.30 -12.81
C GLY A 66 0.18 6.89 -12.91
N PHE A 67 -0.65 5.92 -13.29
CA PHE A 67 -0.27 4.51 -13.41
C PHE A 67 0.73 4.23 -14.53
N GLU A 68 0.65 4.96 -15.64
CA GLU A 68 1.44 4.73 -16.85
C GLU A 68 2.94 5.01 -16.73
N HIS A 69 3.37 5.61 -15.62
CA HIS A 69 4.77 5.97 -15.38
C HIS A 69 5.48 4.94 -14.50
N ARG A 70 6.79 4.85 -14.67
CA ARG A 70 7.71 4.09 -13.79
C ARG A 70 8.89 4.99 -13.41
N PRO A 71 9.02 5.46 -12.18
CA PRO A 71 8.07 5.30 -11.07
C PRO A 71 6.71 5.92 -11.37
N PRO A 72 5.64 5.42 -10.72
CA PRO A 72 4.31 6.03 -10.84
C PRO A 72 4.34 7.47 -10.39
N ARG A 73 3.56 8.31 -11.04
CA ARG A 73 3.44 9.71 -10.61
C ARG A 73 2.33 9.83 -9.58
N SER A 74 2.62 10.51 -8.48
CA SER A 74 1.64 10.80 -7.45
C SER A 74 0.34 11.35 -8.05
N GLY A 75 -0.78 10.82 -7.58
CA GLY A 75 -2.12 11.26 -7.96
C GLY A 75 -2.53 12.55 -7.26
N SER A 76 -3.74 12.97 -7.54
CA SER A 76 -4.39 14.12 -6.88
C SER A 76 -5.02 13.79 -5.53
N PHE A 77 -4.91 12.55 -5.08
CA PHE A 77 -5.55 12.05 -3.87
C PHE A 77 -4.48 11.53 -2.89
N ASN A 78 -4.44 12.11 -1.71
CA ASN A 78 -3.46 11.79 -0.69
C ASN A 78 -4.17 11.49 0.62
N VAL A 79 -3.83 10.39 1.26
CA VAL A 79 -4.30 10.03 2.59
C VAL A 79 -3.12 9.91 3.53
N LEU A 80 -3.09 10.75 4.55
CA LEU A 80 -2.07 10.65 5.58
C LEU A 80 -2.32 9.38 6.42
N ALA A 81 -1.37 8.48 6.39
CA ALA A 81 -1.36 7.38 7.35
C ALA A 81 -0.84 7.90 8.70
N HIS A 82 -1.65 7.77 9.75
CA HIS A 82 -1.15 7.96 11.11
C HIS A 82 0.01 6.99 11.33
N PRO A 83 0.91 7.25 12.31
CA PRO A 83 2.02 6.34 12.54
C PRO A 83 1.54 4.89 12.69
N VAL A 84 1.83 4.07 11.68
CA VAL A 84 1.43 2.66 11.56
C VAL A 84 2.67 1.77 11.47
N VAL A 85 2.52 0.50 11.76
CA VAL A 85 3.55 -0.50 11.45
C VAL A 85 3.70 -0.62 9.93
N ALA A 86 4.84 -1.11 9.46
CA ALA A 86 5.02 -1.36 8.04
C ALA A 86 3.96 -2.35 7.55
N PRO A 87 3.15 -2.00 6.52
CA PRO A 87 2.09 -2.88 6.06
C PRO A 87 2.67 -4.16 5.44
N GLN A 88 2.17 -5.32 5.86
CA GLN A 88 2.64 -6.63 5.41
C GLN A 88 1.72 -7.22 4.33
N SER A 89 0.49 -6.73 4.24
CA SER A 89 -0.48 -7.16 3.23
C SER A 89 -1.37 -6.01 2.77
N MET A 90 -1.96 -6.19 1.61
CA MET A 90 -2.89 -5.24 1.02
C MET A 90 -4.04 -5.99 0.35
N GLN A 91 -5.28 -5.53 0.61
CA GLN A 91 -6.45 -5.96 -0.12
C GLN A 91 -7.06 -4.79 -0.86
N ALA A 92 -7.46 -5.03 -2.08
CA ALA A 92 -8.15 -4.03 -2.86
C ALA A 92 -9.27 -4.62 -3.72
N ARG A 93 -10.27 -3.79 -3.97
CA ARG A 93 -11.34 -4.04 -4.93
C ARG A 93 -11.54 -2.78 -5.76
N TRP A 94 -11.59 -2.93 -7.10
CA TRP A 94 -11.79 -1.80 -8.00
C TRP A 94 -12.60 -2.18 -9.24
N PHE A 95 -13.24 -1.19 -9.82
CA PHE A 95 -14.03 -1.29 -11.02
C PHE A 95 -13.36 -0.54 -12.18
N SER A 96 -13.27 -1.18 -13.34
CA SER A 96 -12.81 -0.58 -14.58
C SER A 96 -13.99 -0.02 -15.37
N TYR A 97 -14.02 1.29 -15.59
CA TYR A 97 -15.08 1.91 -16.38
C TYR A 97 -15.06 1.50 -17.85
N ARG A 98 -13.89 1.16 -18.39
CA ARG A 98 -13.75 0.83 -19.79
C ARG A 98 -14.17 -0.59 -20.12
N THR A 99 -13.81 -1.55 -19.29
CA THR A 99 -14.14 -2.97 -19.46
C THR A 99 -15.43 -3.39 -18.77
N GLN A 100 -15.96 -2.56 -17.88
CA GLN A 100 -17.11 -2.86 -17.02
C GLN A 100 -16.86 -4.07 -16.11
N THR A 101 -15.60 -4.27 -15.70
CA THR A 101 -15.12 -5.42 -14.93
C THR A 101 -14.71 -4.98 -13.53
N PHE A 102 -15.05 -5.77 -12.53
CA PHE A 102 -14.53 -5.66 -11.18
C PHE A 102 -13.32 -6.56 -11.04
N TYR A 103 -12.35 -6.08 -10.28
CA TYR A 103 -11.14 -6.83 -9.92
C TYR A 103 -10.97 -6.81 -8.42
N GLU A 104 -10.40 -7.89 -7.88
CA GLU A 104 -10.01 -8.01 -6.48
C GLU A 104 -8.58 -8.56 -6.37
N ILE A 105 -7.90 -8.17 -5.31
CA ILE A 105 -6.58 -8.71 -4.97
C ILE A 105 -6.43 -8.80 -3.45
N ASP A 106 -5.80 -9.88 -3.02
CA ASP A 106 -5.23 -10.04 -1.68
C ASP A 106 -3.74 -10.32 -1.87
N LEU A 107 -2.90 -9.39 -1.44
CA LEU A 107 -1.49 -9.33 -1.80
C LEU A 107 -0.62 -9.21 -0.56
N GLU A 108 0.31 -10.16 -0.40
CA GLU A 108 1.40 -10.04 0.57
C GLU A 108 2.46 -9.05 0.06
N LEU A 109 2.88 -8.15 0.94
CA LEU A 109 3.91 -7.14 0.65
C LEU A 109 5.26 -7.64 1.20
N PRO A 110 6.23 -7.95 0.33
CA PRO A 110 7.47 -8.58 0.76
C PRO A 110 8.34 -7.61 1.57
N ASP A 111 8.87 -8.09 2.68
CA ASP A 111 9.93 -7.46 3.49
C ASP A 111 9.77 -5.97 3.81
N THR A 112 8.53 -5.45 3.84
CA THR A 112 8.26 -4.02 4.01
C THR A 112 8.89 -3.44 5.28
N GLU A 113 8.90 -4.17 6.40
CA GLU A 113 9.54 -3.71 7.64
C GLU A 113 11.06 -3.48 7.44
N ALA A 114 11.75 -4.39 6.76
CA ALA A 114 13.17 -4.26 6.49
C ALA A 114 13.45 -3.11 5.50
N LEU A 115 12.63 -3.00 4.44
CA LEU A 115 12.72 -1.95 3.42
C LEU A 115 12.46 -0.56 4.03
N LEU A 116 11.37 -0.37 4.78
CA LEU A 116 11.05 0.90 5.39
C LEU A 116 12.11 1.30 6.42
N ARG A 117 12.59 0.36 7.22
CA ARG A 117 13.69 0.60 8.17
C ARG A 117 14.95 1.11 7.48
N GLN A 118 15.29 0.56 6.32
CA GLN A 118 16.42 1.00 5.50
C GLN A 118 16.15 2.39 4.93
N TRP A 119 15.02 2.59 4.24
CA TRP A 119 14.73 3.85 3.55
C TRP A 119 14.58 5.04 4.50
N TYR A 120 13.94 4.87 5.68
CA TYR A 120 13.88 5.93 6.70
C TYR A 120 15.25 6.28 7.31
N ARG A 121 16.20 5.38 7.23
CA ARG A 121 17.57 5.65 7.67
C ARG A 121 18.36 6.40 6.60
N GLU A 122 18.16 6.06 5.33
CA GLU A 122 18.84 6.68 4.19
C GLU A 122 18.21 8.01 3.81
N TYR A 123 16.90 8.14 3.96
CA TYR A 123 16.09 9.32 3.63
C TYR A 123 15.29 9.77 4.87
N PRO A 124 15.95 10.34 5.89
CA PRO A 124 15.31 10.63 7.17
C PRO A 124 14.35 11.82 7.12
N PRO A 125 13.17 11.74 7.80
CA PRO A 125 12.36 12.91 8.10
C PRO A 125 13.12 13.91 9.01
N PRO A 126 12.78 15.21 9.00
CA PRO A 126 11.74 15.85 8.17
C PRO A 126 12.21 16.25 6.76
N LYS A 127 13.49 16.01 6.44
CA LYS A 127 14.06 16.42 5.14
C LYS A 127 13.40 15.67 3.97
N TYR A 128 13.03 14.42 4.17
CA TYR A 128 12.32 13.61 3.19
C TYR A 128 10.92 13.29 3.69
N GLU A 129 9.95 13.52 2.83
CA GLU A 129 8.58 13.06 3.00
C GLU A 129 8.42 11.72 2.28
N HIS A 130 7.62 10.83 2.85
CA HIS A 130 7.49 9.45 2.39
C HIS A 130 6.09 9.16 1.88
N ASP A 131 6.02 8.50 0.73
CA ASP A 131 4.77 8.11 0.10
C ASP A 131 4.77 6.62 -0.22
N LEU A 132 3.64 5.97 0.05
CA LEU A 132 3.28 4.65 -0.45
C LEU A 132 2.34 4.84 -1.64
N ILE A 133 2.82 4.58 -2.85
CA ILE A 133 2.05 4.74 -4.07
C ILE A 133 1.45 3.40 -4.43
N VAL A 134 0.11 3.34 -4.56
CA VAL A 134 -0.62 2.14 -4.98
C VAL A 134 -1.32 2.44 -6.30
N GLY A 135 -0.92 1.73 -7.35
CA GLY A 135 -1.45 1.93 -8.70
C GLY A 135 -2.45 0.84 -9.09
N PHE A 136 -3.54 1.25 -9.73
CA PHE A 136 -4.59 0.37 -10.25
C PHE A 136 -4.82 0.64 -11.73
N SER A 137 -4.69 -0.39 -12.58
CA SER A 137 -5.05 -0.27 -13.97
C SER A 137 -6.49 -0.71 -14.25
N GLY A 138 -7.05 -0.20 -15.35
CA GLY A 138 -8.34 -0.67 -15.85
C GLY A 138 -8.30 -2.08 -16.47
N GLU A 139 -7.13 -2.71 -16.54
CA GLU A 139 -6.91 -4.05 -17.07
C GLU A 139 -6.56 -5.06 -15.96
N GLY A 140 -6.76 -4.69 -14.70
CA GLY A 140 -6.55 -5.57 -13.55
C GLY A 140 -5.14 -5.54 -12.96
N GLU A 141 -4.18 -4.78 -13.52
CA GLU A 141 -2.82 -4.69 -12.98
C GLU A 141 -2.77 -3.79 -11.75
N VAL A 142 -1.97 -4.20 -10.76
CA VAL A 142 -1.66 -3.45 -9.54
C VAL A 142 -0.16 -3.32 -9.38
N LEU A 143 0.28 -2.21 -8.86
CA LEU A 143 1.66 -1.96 -8.46
C LEU A 143 1.72 -1.28 -7.09
N VAL A 144 2.82 -1.50 -6.36
CA VAL A 144 3.07 -0.83 -5.08
C VAL A 144 4.49 -0.29 -5.10
N TRP A 145 4.63 1.02 -4.92
CA TRP A 145 5.91 1.70 -4.95
C TRP A 145 6.10 2.54 -3.70
N TRP A 146 7.35 2.73 -3.33
CA TRP A 146 7.75 3.68 -2.31
C TRP A 146 8.45 4.87 -2.93
N GLN A 147 8.15 6.05 -2.40
CA GLN A 147 8.83 7.28 -2.75
C GLN A 147 9.30 7.97 -1.46
N ALA A 148 10.52 8.54 -1.50
CA ALA A 148 10.97 9.51 -0.54
C ALA A 148 11.38 10.76 -1.32
N TRP A 149 10.64 11.83 -1.19
CA TRP A 149 10.91 13.08 -1.90
C TRP A 149 11.45 14.15 -0.97
N CYS A 150 12.48 14.88 -1.44
CA CYS A 150 13.14 15.91 -0.64
C CYS A 150 12.32 17.21 -0.64
N SER A 151 11.66 17.52 0.48
CA SER A 151 10.81 18.71 0.61
C SER A 151 11.60 20.03 0.55
N GLU A 152 12.88 19.98 0.97
CA GLU A 152 13.76 21.14 1.04
C GLU A 152 14.69 21.30 -0.19
N CYS A 153 14.69 20.31 -1.12
CA CYS A 153 15.58 20.31 -2.27
C CYS A 153 14.92 20.99 -3.47
N SER A 154 15.66 21.86 -4.13
CA SER A 154 15.24 22.41 -5.44
C SER A 154 15.41 21.41 -6.59
N ASP A 155 16.27 20.40 -6.39
CA ASP A 155 16.61 19.39 -7.38
C ASP A 155 15.94 18.05 -7.06
N ARG A 156 15.03 17.63 -7.93
CA ARG A 156 14.29 16.36 -7.84
C ARG A 156 15.14 15.12 -8.14
N SER A 157 16.37 15.26 -8.59
CA SER A 157 17.29 14.14 -8.75
C SER A 157 17.66 13.47 -7.43
N ARG A 158 17.32 14.11 -6.31
CA ARG A 158 17.50 13.57 -4.95
C ARG A 158 16.32 12.76 -4.43
N ASP A 159 15.23 12.76 -5.16
CA ASP A 159 14.07 11.94 -4.81
C ASP A 159 14.43 10.45 -5.03
N PHE A 160 13.99 9.63 -4.11
CA PHE A 160 14.18 8.18 -4.16
C PHE A 160 12.86 7.50 -4.54
N HIS A 161 12.96 6.47 -5.36
CA HIS A 161 11.83 5.64 -5.76
C HIS A 161 12.25 4.18 -5.79
N ALA A 162 11.42 3.29 -5.25
CA ALA A 162 11.65 1.86 -5.32
C ALA A 162 10.34 1.09 -5.42
N PRO A 163 10.26 0.04 -6.23
CA PRO A 163 9.12 -0.86 -6.21
C PRO A 163 9.16 -1.72 -4.94
N ILE A 164 7.98 -1.91 -4.32
CA ILE A 164 7.71 -2.99 -3.37
C ILE A 164 7.13 -4.17 -4.15
N VAL A 165 6.19 -3.87 -5.07
CA VAL A 165 5.63 -4.80 -6.04
C VAL A 165 5.62 -4.10 -7.40
N GLU A 166 6.38 -4.63 -8.37
CA GLU A 166 6.50 -3.99 -9.69
C GLU A 166 5.23 -4.11 -10.52
N SER A 167 4.61 -5.29 -10.49
CA SER A 167 3.40 -5.61 -11.26
C SER A 167 2.82 -6.93 -10.78
N VAL A 168 1.53 -6.94 -10.54
CA VAL A 168 0.73 -8.13 -10.24
C VAL A 168 -0.68 -7.91 -10.74
N TYR A 169 -1.42 -8.97 -11.06
CA TYR A 169 -2.80 -8.85 -11.55
C TYR A 169 -3.77 -9.35 -10.49
N GLY A 170 -4.83 -8.56 -10.27
CA GLY A 170 -6.00 -9.00 -9.52
C GLY A 170 -6.85 -9.97 -10.34
N GLU A 171 -7.67 -10.70 -9.64
CA GLU A 171 -8.64 -11.61 -10.24
C GLU A 171 -9.93 -10.84 -10.58
N GLU A 172 -10.58 -11.22 -11.70
CA GLU A 172 -11.92 -10.72 -12.00
C GLU A 172 -12.89 -11.20 -10.93
N SER A 173 -13.74 -10.30 -10.46
CA SER A 173 -14.68 -10.60 -9.39
C SER A 173 -16.10 -10.24 -9.76
N GLU A 174 -17.07 -10.82 -9.06
CA GLU A 174 -18.48 -10.53 -9.25
C GLU A 174 -18.81 -9.10 -8.82
N GLY A 175 -19.72 -8.45 -9.55
CA GLY A 175 -20.20 -7.13 -9.24
C GLY A 175 -21.27 -6.67 -10.23
N ASP A 176 -22.01 -5.63 -9.88
CA ASP A 176 -23.01 -5.04 -10.75
C ASP A 176 -22.51 -3.74 -11.40
N PRO A 177 -22.08 -3.79 -12.69
CA PRO A 177 -21.61 -2.58 -13.39
C PRO A 177 -22.66 -1.48 -13.50
N SER A 178 -23.95 -1.83 -13.35
CA SER A 178 -25.05 -0.85 -13.42
C SER A 178 -24.98 0.20 -12.31
N THR A 179 -24.34 -0.14 -11.18
CA THR A 179 -24.04 0.78 -10.08
C THR A 179 -23.23 1.99 -10.56
N PHE A 180 -22.36 1.80 -11.55
CA PHE A 180 -21.50 2.85 -12.11
C PHE A 180 -22.02 3.42 -13.44
N ARG A 181 -23.24 3.08 -13.87
CA ARG A 181 -23.76 3.44 -15.19
C ARG A 181 -23.73 4.94 -15.48
N SER A 182 -24.15 5.77 -14.54
CA SER A 182 -24.16 7.22 -14.69
C SER A 182 -22.74 7.82 -14.79
N GLN A 183 -21.81 7.31 -14.00
CA GLN A 183 -20.41 7.71 -14.04
C GLN A 183 -19.74 7.25 -15.35
N THR A 184 -20.03 6.04 -15.79
CA THR A 184 -19.55 5.49 -17.07
C THR A 184 -20.06 6.34 -18.23
N GLN A 185 -21.37 6.63 -18.28
CA GLN A 185 -21.95 7.45 -19.34
C GLN A 185 -21.31 8.83 -19.40
N ARG A 186 -21.10 9.48 -18.26
CA ARG A 186 -20.40 10.78 -18.22
C ARG A 186 -19.02 10.71 -18.87
N ARG A 187 -18.24 9.65 -18.62
CA ARG A 187 -16.91 9.48 -19.22
C ARG A 187 -16.96 9.24 -20.72
N VAL A 188 -18.00 8.56 -21.18
CA VAL A 188 -18.28 8.40 -22.62
C VAL A 188 -18.61 9.75 -23.26
N ASP A 189 -19.50 10.53 -22.63
CA ASP A 189 -19.92 11.85 -23.12
C ASP A 189 -18.75 12.85 -23.15
N GLU A 190 -17.84 12.74 -22.19
CA GLU A 190 -16.58 13.52 -22.11
C GLU A 190 -15.48 13.00 -23.06
N GLY A 191 -15.71 11.89 -23.76
CA GLY A 191 -14.74 11.29 -24.68
C GLY A 191 -13.52 10.66 -23.99
N ILE A 192 -13.61 10.36 -22.70
CA ILE A 192 -12.53 9.77 -21.91
C ILE A 192 -12.40 8.27 -22.23
N ILE A 193 -13.53 7.58 -22.39
CA ILE A 193 -13.59 6.16 -22.76
C ILE A 193 -14.52 5.94 -23.93
N PRO A 194 -14.34 4.88 -24.74
CA PRO A 194 -15.34 4.45 -25.70
C PRO A 194 -16.60 3.95 -24.99
N SER A 195 -17.75 3.92 -25.71
CA SER A 195 -18.97 3.35 -25.14
C SER A 195 -18.81 1.84 -24.92
N PRO A 196 -19.00 1.33 -23.71
CA PRO A 196 -18.97 -0.10 -23.43
C PRO A 196 -20.28 -0.81 -23.78
N TRP A 197 -21.30 -0.05 -24.27
CA TRP A 197 -22.64 -0.56 -24.56
C TRP A 197 -22.87 -0.93 -26.05
N GLN A 198 -21.81 -1.09 -26.82
CA GLN A 198 -21.93 -1.45 -28.25
C GLN A 198 -21.99 -2.95 -28.45
#